data_e24f3efb31be20df5a28394f77be6913
#
_entry.id   e24f3efb31be20df5a28394f77be6913
#
_cell.length_a   1.000
_cell.length_b   1.000
_cell.length_c   1.000
_cell.angle_alpha   90.00
_cell.angle_beta   90.00
_cell.angle_gamma   90.00
#
_symmetry.space_group_name_H-M   'P 1'
#
loop_
_entity.id
_entity.type
_entity.pdbx_description
1 polymer ?
#
loop_
_entity_poly.entity_id
_entity_poly.type
_entity_poly.pdbx_seq_one_letter_code
_entity_poly.pdbx_strand_id
1 'polypeptide(L)'
;DSSEPSASPAQPEQEYTDLSFLSEEQRQLYTNAYDASFGLYGEGANLMDKWGYKVVTDGSDSVPFIEDHYTLYNVSFDEFSERIHSIFTDNCLTSTDYAIKFKNYNGRVAVHFSLHNEMVAGMTIYVQEQYPDTYRLVKNTSEEVEFTLISHYDRDGSVENPLEVYIIEYPIRMVKTDYGWRIDDFHTSRYG
;
A
#
# COMPACT_ATOMS: atom_id res chain seq x y z
N ASP A 1 -16.45 -39.45 -26.22
CA ASP A 1 -17.27 -38.42 -25.57
C ASP A 1 -16.35 -37.56 -24.69
N SER A 2 -15.89 -36.47 -25.29
CA SER A 2 -15.06 -35.47 -24.63
C SER A 2 -15.96 -34.34 -24.21
N SER A 3 -16.42 -34.36 -22.97
CA SER A 3 -17.10 -33.22 -22.38
C SER A 3 -16.05 -32.17 -21.92
N GLU A 4 -15.92 -31.11 -22.70
CA GLU A 4 -15.20 -29.90 -22.27
C GLU A 4 -15.85 -29.32 -20.98
N PRO A 5 -15.04 -28.86 -19.99
CA PRO A 5 -15.58 -28.17 -18.86
C PRO A 5 -16.16 -26.82 -19.33
N SER A 6 -17.46 -26.68 -19.18
CA SER A 6 -18.17 -25.42 -19.43
C SER A 6 -17.60 -24.34 -18.50
N ALA A 7 -16.89 -23.39 -19.06
CA ALA A 7 -16.49 -22.18 -18.32
C ALA A 7 -17.76 -21.46 -17.87
N SER A 8 -17.91 -21.26 -16.57
CA SER A 8 -18.95 -20.36 -16.03
C SER A 8 -18.82 -18.99 -16.67
N PRO A 9 -19.93 -18.38 -17.10
CA PRO A 9 -19.88 -17.03 -17.63
C PRO A 9 -19.29 -16.09 -16.59
N ALA A 10 -18.27 -15.32 -17.00
CA ALA A 10 -17.70 -14.29 -16.16
C ALA A 10 -18.83 -13.33 -15.73
N GLN A 11 -18.99 -13.11 -14.43
CA GLN A 11 -19.89 -12.08 -13.94
C GLN A 11 -19.47 -10.73 -14.53
N PRO A 12 -20.40 -9.87 -14.97
CA PRO A 12 -20.03 -8.55 -15.46
C PRO A 12 -19.30 -7.81 -14.34
N GLU A 13 -18.16 -7.21 -14.69
CA GLU A 13 -17.39 -6.36 -13.79
C GLU A 13 -18.27 -5.21 -13.31
N GLN A 14 -18.45 -5.10 -11.99
CA GLN A 14 -19.28 -4.07 -11.41
C GLN A 14 -18.40 -2.94 -10.85
N GLU A 15 -18.68 -1.71 -11.26
CA GLU A 15 -18.04 -0.52 -10.74
C GLU A 15 -18.79 0.05 -9.53
N TYR A 16 -18.02 0.52 -8.55
CA TYR A 16 -18.48 1.13 -7.32
C TYR A 16 -17.82 2.50 -7.13
N THR A 17 -18.54 3.43 -6.51
CA THR A 17 -18.02 4.75 -6.14
C THR A 17 -17.37 4.76 -4.75
N ASP A 18 -17.48 3.66 -4.03
CA ASP A 18 -16.93 3.46 -2.69
C ASP A 18 -16.57 1.99 -2.45
N LEU A 19 -16.07 1.68 -1.26
CA LEU A 19 -15.68 0.34 -0.85
C LEU A 19 -16.81 -0.43 -0.14
N SER A 20 -18.07 -0.14 -0.44
CA SER A 20 -19.24 -0.78 0.20
C SER A 20 -19.35 -2.29 -0.04
N PHE A 21 -18.70 -2.80 -1.10
CA PHE A 21 -18.61 -4.25 -1.37
C PHE A 21 -17.68 -5.01 -0.41
N LEU A 22 -16.85 -4.31 0.35
CA LEU A 22 -15.98 -4.89 1.37
C LEU A 22 -16.73 -5.02 2.71
N SER A 23 -16.40 -6.06 3.48
CA SER A 23 -16.79 -6.14 4.88
C SER A 23 -16.11 -5.05 5.72
N GLU A 24 -16.58 -4.83 6.95
CA GLU A 24 -15.96 -3.87 7.85
C GLU A 24 -14.49 -4.22 8.15
N GLU A 25 -14.19 -5.52 8.40
CA GLU A 25 -12.83 -6.02 8.59
C GLU A 25 -11.94 -5.72 7.38
N GLN A 26 -12.44 -5.96 6.18
CA GLN A 26 -11.71 -5.71 4.94
C GLN A 26 -11.49 -4.22 4.68
N ARG A 27 -12.48 -3.36 4.98
CA ARG A 27 -12.31 -1.89 4.88
C ARG A 27 -11.25 -1.38 5.87
N GLN A 28 -11.26 -1.89 7.10
CA GLN A 28 -10.23 -1.52 8.09
C GLN A 28 -8.85 -1.99 7.64
N LEU A 29 -8.75 -3.20 7.08
CA LEU A 29 -7.50 -3.72 6.50
C LEU A 29 -7.01 -2.83 5.36
N TYR A 30 -7.90 -2.41 4.45
CA TYR A 30 -7.57 -1.48 3.37
C TYR A 30 -7.02 -0.15 3.91
N THR A 31 -7.66 0.42 4.92
CA THR A 31 -7.20 1.65 5.56
C THR A 31 -5.82 1.49 6.19
N ASN A 32 -5.59 0.38 6.89
CA ASN A 32 -4.29 0.09 7.49
C ASN A 32 -3.19 -0.10 6.43
N ALA A 33 -3.51 -0.77 5.33
CA ALA A 33 -2.58 -0.94 4.21
C ALA A 33 -2.27 0.39 3.52
N TYR A 34 -3.29 1.22 3.33
CA TYR A 34 -3.11 2.57 2.79
C TYR A 34 -2.18 3.41 3.66
N ASP A 35 -2.37 3.39 4.98
CA ASP A 35 -1.49 4.10 5.92
C ASP A 35 -0.05 3.56 5.88
N ALA A 36 0.12 2.23 5.83
CA ALA A 36 1.44 1.60 5.74
C ALA A 36 2.15 1.86 4.40
N SER A 37 1.39 2.09 3.34
CA SER A 37 1.94 2.34 1.99
C SER A 37 2.83 3.59 1.94
N PHE A 38 2.60 4.58 2.82
CA PHE A 38 3.45 5.77 2.93
C PHE A 38 4.91 5.44 3.23
N GLY A 39 5.17 4.37 3.94
CA GLY A 39 6.54 3.92 4.23
C GLY A 39 7.02 2.79 3.33
N LEU A 40 6.13 1.98 2.79
CA LEU A 40 6.51 0.87 1.92
C LEU A 40 6.91 1.36 0.52
N TYR A 41 6.16 2.32 -0.04
CA TYR A 41 6.41 2.91 -1.36
C TYR A 41 7.09 4.27 -1.31
N GLY A 42 6.90 5.05 -0.23
CA GLY A 42 7.59 6.28 0.05
C GLY A 42 8.77 6.09 1.00
N GLU A 43 9.10 7.12 1.76
CA GLU A 43 10.16 7.06 2.77
C GLU A 43 9.69 6.25 4.00
N GLY A 44 10.50 5.30 4.45
CA GLY A 44 10.19 4.48 5.63
C GLY A 44 9.90 5.28 6.89
N ALA A 45 10.52 6.45 7.06
CA ALA A 45 10.27 7.36 8.16
C ALA A 45 8.82 7.84 8.23
N ASN A 46 8.14 8.01 7.09
CA ASN A 46 6.74 8.42 7.04
C ASN A 46 5.82 7.41 7.73
N LEU A 47 6.10 6.12 7.57
CA LEU A 47 5.36 5.06 8.27
C LEU A 47 5.62 5.11 9.78
N MET A 48 6.88 5.28 10.17
CA MET A 48 7.25 5.35 11.58
C MET A 48 6.56 6.51 12.29
N ASP A 49 6.53 7.68 11.67
CA ASP A 49 5.83 8.86 12.19
C ASP A 49 4.33 8.65 12.25
N LYS A 50 3.73 8.08 11.21
CA LYS A 50 2.30 7.77 11.15
C LYS A 50 1.87 6.80 12.26
N TRP A 51 2.71 5.85 12.59
CA TRP A 51 2.47 4.90 13.66
C TRP A 51 2.89 5.39 15.05
N GLY A 52 3.44 6.61 15.13
CA GLY A 52 3.81 7.26 16.39
C GLY A 52 5.13 6.80 16.98
N TYR A 53 5.95 6.08 16.22
CA TYR A 53 7.27 5.65 16.67
C TYR A 53 8.26 6.82 16.59
N LYS A 54 9.19 6.87 17.56
CA LYS A 54 10.14 7.97 17.70
C LYS A 54 11.57 7.51 17.45
N VAL A 55 12.35 8.40 16.86
CA VAL A 55 13.78 8.21 16.70
C VAL A 55 14.44 8.07 18.08
N VAL A 56 15.36 7.13 18.18
CA VAL A 56 16.22 7.03 19.39
C VAL A 56 17.16 8.23 19.39
N THR A 57 17.16 8.97 20.50
CA THR A 57 18.10 10.08 20.73
C THR A 57 19.00 9.73 21.91
N ASP A 58 20.27 10.09 21.82
CA ASP A 58 21.25 9.96 22.91
C ASP A 58 21.27 11.18 23.84
N GLY A 59 20.26 12.07 23.69
CA GLY A 59 20.20 13.35 24.40
C GLY A 59 20.91 14.49 23.67
N SER A 60 21.50 14.23 22.49
CA SER A 60 21.95 15.26 21.57
C SER A 60 20.82 15.66 20.61
N ASP A 61 20.90 16.87 20.03
CA ASP A 61 19.98 17.32 18.98
C ASP A 61 20.21 16.62 17.63
N SER A 62 21.19 15.71 17.55
CA SER A 62 21.52 14.97 16.34
C SER A 62 20.85 13.61 16.32
N VAL A 63 20.26 13.26 15.17
CA VAL A 63 19.72 11.91 14.91
C VAL A 63 20.90 10.95 14.75
N PRO A 64 21.02 9.90 15.57
CA PRO A 64 22.08 8.92 15.41
C PRO A 64 21.83 8.09 14.14
N PHE A 65 22.71 8.23 13.16
CA PHE A 65 22.76 7.32 12.03
C PHE A 65 23.59 6.10 12.42
N ILE A 66 23.06 4.93 12.15
CA ILE A 66 23.75 3.65 12.32
C ILE A 66 23.92 3.00 10.95
N GLU A 67 25.10 2.39 10.74
CA GLU A 67 25.50 1.85 9.45
C GLU A 67 25.24 2.82 8.30
N ASP A 68 25.46 2.42 7.07
CA ASP A 68 25.26 3.28 5.92
C ASP A 68 23.76 3.64 5.74
N HIS A 69 23.35 4.81 6.24
CA HIS A 69 22.06 5.43 5.96
C HIS A 69 20.84 4.90 6.74
N TYR A 70 21.01 4.32 7.94
CA TYR A 70 19.89 3.91 8.77
C TYR A 70 19.72 4.81 9.99
N THR A 71 18.46 5.07 10.33
CA THR A 71 18.04 5.76 11.56
C THR A 71 17.37 4.75 12.50
N LEU A 72 17.76 4.75 13.76
CA LEU A 72 17.23 3.83 14.78
C LEU A 72 15.97 4.40 15.42
N TYR A 73 14.91 3.58 15.50
CA TYR A 73 13.64 3.94 16.13
C TYR A 73 13.43 3.20 17.45
N ASN A 74 12.70 3.85 18.36
CA ASN A 74 12.42 3.30 19.69
C ASN A 74 11.19 2.37 19.69
N VAL A 75 11.28 1.32 18.90
CA VAL A 75 10.30 0.24 18.80
C VAL A 75 11.06 -1.07 18.58
N SER A 76 10.59 -2.16 19.16
CA SER A 76 11.19 -3.46 18.90
C SER A 76 10.90 -3.90 17.46
N PHE A 77 11.86 -4.60 16.86
CA PHE A 77 11.67 -5.14 15.52
C PHE A 77 10.54 -6.17 15.50
N ASP A 78 10.38 -6.95 16.55
CA ASP A 78 9.32 -7.95 16.64
C ASP A 78 7.93 -7.30 16.65
N GLU A 79 7.71 -6.25 17.47
CA GLU A 79 6.46 -5.49 17.49
C GLU A 79 6.12 -4.87 16.13
N PHE A 80 7.09 -4.22 15.51
CA PHE A 80 6.93 -3.63 14.19
C PHE A 80 6.62 -4.68 13.12
N SER A 81 7.39 -5.77 13.12
CA SER A 81 7.22 -6.88 12.19
C SER A 81 5.85 -7.56 12.35
N GLU A 82 5.42 -7.81 13.58
CA GLU A 82 4.10 -8.35 13.87
C GLU A 82 2.99 -7.44 13.31
N ARG A 83 3.12 -6.13 13.51
CA ARG A 83 2.16 -5.15 12.99
C ARG A 83 2.10 -5.14 11.46
N ILE A 84 3.23 -5.15 10.77
CA ILE A 84 3.30 -5.23 9.31
C ILE A 84 2.68 -6.54 8.80
N HIS A 85 3.02 -7.68 9.39
CA HIS A 85 2.48 -8.99 8.98
C HIS A 85 1.01 -9.20 9.38
N SER A 86 0.48 -8.36 10.26
CA SER A 86 -0.97 -8.31 10.51
C SER A 86 -1.74 -7.64 9.36
N ILE A 87 -1.08 -6.91 8.48
CA ILE A 87 -1.66 -6.20 7.34
C ILE A 87 -1.36 -6.93 6.03
N PHE A 88 -0.11 -7.30 5.79
CA PHE A 88 0.37 -7.83 4.52
C PHE A 88 0.80 -9.28 4.61
N THR A 89 0.67 -10.01 3.51
CA THR A 89 1.32 -11.31 3.33
C THR A 89 2.81 -11.12 3.02
N ASP A 90 3.60 -12.17 3.22
CA ASP A 90 5.00 -12.19 2.80
C ASP A 90 5.14 -11.98 1.28
N ASN A 91 4.18 -12.50 0.50
CA ASN A 91 4.15 -12.32 -0.95
C ASN A 91 4.04 -10.83 -1.31
N CYS A 92 3.14 -10.09 -0.66
CA CYS A 92 3.01 -8.65 -0.87
C CYS A 92 4.29 -7.90 -0.47
N LEU A 93 4.84 -8.19 0.71
CA LEU A 93 6.05 -7.52 1.20
C LEU A 93 7.28 -7.78 0.34
N THR A 94 7.40 -8.97 -0.25
CA THR A 94 8.50 -9.32 -1.16
C THR A 94 8.50 -8.48 -2.44
N SER A 95 7.35 -7.98 -2.87
CA SER A 95 7.23 -7.08 -4.03
C SER A 95 7.59 -5.62 -3.72
N THR A 96 7.91 -5.33 -2.45
CA THR A 96 8.30 -4.00 -1.97
C THR A 96 9.75 -3.98 -1.51
N ASP A 97 10.27 -2.81 -1.17
CA ASP A 97 11.60 -2.67 -0.57
C ASP A 97 11.58 -2.85 0.96
N TYR A 98 10.55 -3.50 1.51
CA TYR A 98 10.36 -3.67 2.96
C TYR A 98 11.63 -4.17 3.67
N ALA A 99 12.22 -5.25 3.19
CA ALA A 99 13.38 -5.88 3.83
C ALA A 99 14.65 -5.00 3.80
N ILE A 100 14.74 -4.08 2.84
CA ILE A 100 15.87 -3.14 2.74
C ILE A 100 15.59 -1.90 3.59
N LYS A 101 14.35 -1.39 3.55
CA LYS A 101 13.95 -0.18 4.28
C LYS A 101 13.94 -0.37 5.78
N PHE A 102 13.55 -1.54 6.26
CA PHE A 102 13.35 -1.82 7.67
C PHE A 102 14.20 -3.01 8.10
N LYS A 103 15.22 -2.75 8.92
CA LYS A 103 16.14 -3.78 9.41
C LYS A 103 16.01 -3.98 10.92
N ASN A 104 16.31 -5.19 11.35
CA ASN A 104 16.54 -5.49 12.76
C ASN A 104 17.96 -5.08 13.13
N TYR A 105 18.08 -4.07 13.98
CA TYR A 105 19.35 -3.65 14.55
C TYR A 105 19.30 -3.85 16.07
N ASN A 106 19.94 -4.92 16.53
CA ASN A 106 19.97 -5.28 17.96
C ASN A 106 18.58 -5.30 18.62
N GLY A 107 17.58 -5.84 17.92
CA GLY A 107 16.20 -5.97 18.40
C GLY A 107 15.33 -4.74 18.21
N ARG A 108 15.82 -3.68 17.61
CA ARG A 108 15.07 -2.46 17.25
C ARG A 108 14.95 -2.26 15.74
N VAL A 109 14.01 -1.44 15.32
CA VAL A 109 13.85 -1.08 13.92
C VAL A 109 14.84 -0.02 13.52
N ALA A 110 15.64 -0.33 12.50
CA ALA A 110 16.47 0.62 11.78
C ALA A 110 15.86 0.91 10.41
N VAL A 111 15.63 2.18 10.10
CA VAL A 111 14.95 2.63 8.88
C VAL A 111 15.94 3.31 7.94
N HIS A 112 15.99 2.87 6.70
CA HIS A 112 16.82 3.48 5.67
C HIS A 112 16.24 4.84 5.26
N PHE A 113 16.99 5.91 5.41
CA PHE A 113 16.45 7.26 5.25
C PHE A 113 16.42 7.78 3.80
N SER A 114 17.15 7.17 2.87
CA SER A 114 17.23 7.64 1.48
C SER A 114 16.55 6.70 0.47
N LEU A 115 16.05 5.53 0.92
CA LEU A 115 15.29 4.64 0.05
C LEU A 115 13.83 5.10 -0.01
N HIS A 116 13.48 5.63 -1.14
CA HIS A 116 12.11 5.83 -1.57
C HIS A 116 11.97 5.24 -2.97
N ASN A 117 10.85 4.64 -3.25
CA ASN A 117 10.54 4.27 -4.63
C ASN A 117 10.46 5.57 -5.43
N GLU A 118 11.04 5.57 -6.61
CA GLU A 118 10.85 6.70 -7.50
C GLU A 118 9.34 6.89 -7.66
N MET A 119 8.84 7.99 -7.10
CA MET A 119 7.53 8.47 -7.49
C MET A 119 7.55 8.59 -8.99
N VAL A 120 6.46 8.28 -9.66
CA VAL A 120 6.33 8.56 -11.09
C VAL A 120 6.72 10.02 -11.25
N ALA A 121 8.01 10.21 -11.51
CA ALA A 121 8.59 11.54 -11.65
C ALA A 121 8.00 12.10 -12.91
N GLY A 122 7.22 13.10 -12.79
CA GLY A 122 6.69 13.72 -13.95
C GLY A 122 5.60 14.71 -13.58
N MET A 123 5.17 15.40 -14.57
CA MET A 123 4.15 16.42 -14.49
C MET A 123 2.72 15.83 -14.38
N THR A 124 2.60 14.66 -13.73
CA THR A 124 1.34 13.97 -13.53
C THR A 124 0.62 14.55 -12.33
N ILE A 125 -0.58 15.06 -12.54
CA ILE A 125 -1.42 15.64 -11.50
C ILE A 125 -2.61 14.72 -11.26
N TYR A 126 -2.76 14.30 -10.00
CA TYR A 126 -3.93 13.55 -9.57
C TYR A 126 -5.16 14.46 -9.46
N VAL A 127 -6.19 14.16 -10.24
CA VAL A 127 -7.36 15.05 -10.43
C VAL A 127 -8.63 14.50 -9.78
N GLN A 128 -8.52 14.04 -8.54
CA GLN A 128 -9.59 13.40 -7.79
C GLN A 128 -10.85 14.27 -7.59
N GLU A 129 -10.70 15.57 -7.50
CA GLU A 129 -11.85 16.47 -7.26
C GLU A 129 -12.80 16.50 -8.46
N GLN A 130 -12.25 16.50 -9.69
CA GLN A 130 -13.03 16.51 -10.93
C GLN A 130 -13.41 15.10 -11.36
N TYR A 131 -12.55 14.12 -11.10
CA TYR A 131 -12.70 12.72 -11.47
C TYR A 131 -12.46 11.84 -10.24
N PRO A 132 -13.46 11.67 -9.35
CA PRO A 132 -13.33 10.84 -8.17
C PRO A 132 -12.91 9.40 -8.51
N ASP A 133 -12.12 8.78 -7.63
CA ASP A 133 -11.76 7.39 -7.74
C ASP A 133 -13.00 6.50 -7.77
N THR A 134 -12.93 5.46 -8.60
CA THR A 134 -13.92 4.38 -8.62
C THR A 134 -13.23 3.03 -8.41
N TYR A 135 -14.01 2.00 -8.14
CA TYR A 135 -13.52 0.67 -7.83
C TYR A 135 -14.25 -0.34 -8.70
N ARG A 136 -13.51 -1.18 -9.40
CA ARG A 136 -14.06 -2.26 -10.19
C ARG A 136 -13.83 -3.57 -9.45
N LEU A 137 -14.91 -4.19 -9.01
CA LEU A 137 -14.85 -5.49 -8.33
C LEU A 137 -14.59 -6.59 -9.36
N VAL A 138 -13.50 -7.35 -9.16
CA VAL A 138 -13.11 -8.47 -10.02
C VAL A 138 -13.54 -9.79 -9.42
N LYS A 139 -13.33 -9.96 -8.10
CA LYS A 139 -13.66 -11.20 -7.38
C LYS A 139 -14.07 -10.90 -5.94
N ASN A 140 -15.08 -11.60 -5.46
CA ASN A 140 -15.49 -11.50 -4.06
C ASN A 140 -16.00 -12.87 -3.58
N THR A 141 -15.18 -13.54 -2.80
CA THR A 141 -15.47 -14.86 -2.20
C THR A 141 -15.22 -14.83 -0.70
N SER A 142 -15.51 -15.92 -0.01
CA SER A 142 -15.17 -16.07 1.42
C SER A 142 -13.67 -16.10 1.70
N GLU A 143 -12.84 -16.38 0.70
CA GLU A 143 -11.40 -16.60 0.83
C GLU A 143 -10.56 -15.51 0.17
N GLU A 144 -11.15 -14.77 -0.77
CA GLU A 144 -10.41 -13.83 -1.60
C GLU A 144 -11.31 -12.71 -2.11
N VAL A 145 -10.76 -11.49 -2.09
CA VAL A 145 -11.35 -10.32 -2.73
C VAL A 145 -10.30 -9.67 -3.62
N GLU A 146 -10.66 -9.46 -4.89
CA GLU A 146 -9.86 -8.71 -5.85
C GLU A 146 -10.68 -7.55 -6.40
N PHE A 147 -10.07 -6.38 -6.46
CA PHE A 147 -10.66 -5.22 -7.08
C PHE A 147 -9.58 -4.30 -7.64
N THR A 148 -9.98 -3.41 -8.52
CA THR A 148 -9.10 -2.42 -9.13
C THR A 148 -9.54 -1.02 -8.71
N LEU A 149 -8.63 -0.26 -8.13
CA LEU A 149 -8.80 1.17 -7.94
C LEU A 149 -8.55 1.88 -9.27
N ILE A 150 -9.50 2.69 -9.71
CA ILE A 150 -9.44 3.45 -10.96
C ILE A 150 -9.26 4.92 -10.61
N SER A 151 -8.11 5.49 -10.95
CA SER A 151 -7.75 6.87 -10.66
C SER A 151 -7.43 7.66 -11.91
N HIS A 152 -7.68 8.95 -11.85
CA HIS A 152 -7.49 9.86 -12.98
C HIS A 152 -6.36 10.83 -12.73
N TYR A 153 -5.58 11.08 -13.76
CA TYR A 153 -4.43 11.98 -13.76
C TYR A 153 -4.47 12.90 -14.97
N ASP A 154 -3.96 14.09 -14.80
CA ASP A 154 -3.67 15.00 -15.91
C ASP A 154 -2.16 15.11 -16.08
N ARG A 155 -1.68 14.92 -17.30
CA ARG A 155 -0.25 14.98 -17.62
C ARG A 155 0.30 16.39 -17.61
N ASP A 156 -0.41 17.34 -18.19
CA ASP A 156 0.10 18.68 -18.52
C ASP A 156 -0.77 19.81 -18.02
N GLY A 157 -1.88 19.49 -17.36
CA GLY A 157 -2.84 20.50 -16.91
C GLY A 157 -2.66 20.91 -15.46
N SER A 158 -3.64 21.64 -14.98
CA SER A 158 -3.83 21.91 -13.57
C SER A 158 -5.02 21.16 -13.04
N VAL A 159 -5.10 21.03 -11.71
CA VAL A 159 -6.26 20.42 -11.05
C VAL A 159 -7.57 21.13 -11.45
N GLU A 160 -7.51 22.44 -11.67
CA GLU A 160 -8.69 23.26 -12.04
C GLU A 160 -9.09 23.12 -13.50
N ASN A 161 -8.11 22.94 -14.39
CA ASN A 161 -8.33 22.85 -15.85
C ASN A 161 -7.51 21.71 -16.46
N PRO A 162 -7.92 20.45 -16.29
CA PRO A 162 -7.23 19.32 -16.86
C PRO A 162 -7.19 19.38 -18.40
N LEU A 163 -6.01 19.20 -19.00
CA LEU A 163 -5.81 19.23 -20.44
C LEU A 163 -5.83 17.84 -21.06
N GLU A 164 -5.18 16.87 -20.42
CA GLU A 164 -5.06 15.50 -20.92
C GLU A 164 -5.26 14.51 -19.78
N VAL A 165 -6.51 14.16 -19.52
CA VAL A 165 -6.87 13.22 -18.46
C VAL A 165 -6.69 11.78 -18.96
N TYR A 166 -6.00 10.96 -18.18
CA TYR A 166 -5.86 9.53 -18.44
C TYR A 166 -6.11 8.72 -17.16
N ILE A 167 -6.35 7.44 -17.33
CA ILE A 167 -6.68 6.51 -16.24
C ILE A 167 -5.45 5.68 -15.90
N ILE A 168 -5.22 5.50 -14.60
CA ILE A 168 -4.32 4.47 -14.08
C ILE A 168 -5.13 3.51 -13.22
N GLU A 169 -4.95 2.23 -13.46
CA GLU A 169 -5.59 1.13 -12.75
C GLU A 169 -4.62 0.51 -11.73
N TYR A 170 -5.06 0.39 -10.49
CA TYR A 170 -4.27 -0.16 -9.39
C TYR A 170 -4.95 -1.43 -8.86
N PRO A 171 -4.39 -2.62 -9.14
CA PRO A 171 -4.94 -3.87 -8.63
C PRO A 171 -4.71 -3.99 -7.12
N ILE A 172 -5.71 -4.51 -6.42
CA ILE A 172 -5.67 -4.81 -4.99
C ILE A 172 -6.24 -6.20 -4.77
N ARG A 173 -5.53 -7.00 -3.99
CA ARG A 173 -5.92 -8.34 -3.62
C ARG A 173 -5.84 -8.55 -2.12
N MET A 174 -6.92 -9.09 -1.54
CA MET A 174 -7.01 -9.51 -0.16
C MET A 174 -7.24 -11.01 -0.12
N VAL A 175 -6.61 -11.70 0.81
CA VAL A 175 -6.76 -13.14 1.02
C VAL A 175 -7.07 -13.45 2.47
N LYS A 176 -7.91 -14.47 2.68
CA LYS A 176 -8.19 -15.02 4.01
C LYS A 176 -7.08 -15.99 4.39
N THR A 177 -6.49 -15.75 5.55
CA THR A 177 -5.48 -16.63 6.17
C THR A 177 -6.03 -17.22 7.46
N ASP A 178 -5.30 -18.15 8.08
CA ASP A 178 -5.64 -18.70 9.39
C ASP A 178 -5.69 -17.63 10.50
N TYR A 179 -5.06 -16.48 10.26
CA TYR A 179 -4.98 -15.35 11.20
C TYR A 179 -5.86 -14.15 10.81
N GLY A 180 -6.82 -14.35 9.88
CA GLY A 180 -7.69 -13.29 9.35
C GLY A 180 -7.28 -12.81 7.96
N TRP A 181 -7.93 -11.76 7.50
CA TRP A 181 -7.66 -11.17 6.19
C TRP A 181 -6.30 -10.47 6.15
N ARG A 182 -5.62 -10.59 5.00
CA ARG A 182 -4.35 -9.92 4.70
C ARG A 182 -4.36 -9.36 3.29
N ILE A 183 -3.64 -8.28 3.08
CA ILE A 183 -3.33 -7.76 1.74
C ILE A 183 -2.25 -8.63 1.11
N ASP A 184 -2.52 -9.15 -0.06
CA ASP A 184 -1.60 -9.97 -0.84
C ASP A 184 -1.02 -9.22 -2.06
N ASP A 185 -1.75 -8.24 -2.57
CA ASP A 185 -1.28 -7.26 -3.55
C ASP A 185 -1.90 -5.91 -3.25
N PHE A 186 -1.10 -4.84 -3.27
CA PHE A 186 -1.55 -3.50 -2.95
C PHE A 186 -0.86 -2.44 -3.80
N HIS A 187 -1.66 -1.70 -4.53
CA HIS A 187 -1.24 -0.52 -5.27
C HIS A 187 -2.19 0.63 -4.98
N THR A 188 -1.69 1.86 -5.05
CA THR A 188 -2.48 3.03 -4.72
C THR A 188 -2.12 4.24 -5.56
N SER A 189 -3.12 5.06 -5.84
CA SER A 189 -3.01 6.27 -6.64
C SER A 189 -2.04 7.33 -6.11
N ARG A 190 -1.71 7.29 -4.82
CA ARG A 190 -0.85 8.33 -4.20
C ARG A 190 0.64 8.08 -4.34
N TYR A 191 1.03 6.89 -4.77
CA TYR A 191 2.42 6.48 -4.97
C TYR A 191 2.65 5.84 -6.34
N GLY A 192 1.67 5.92 -7.18
CA GLY A 192 1.73 5.47 -8.55
C GLY A 192 2.52 6.41 -9.44
#